data_c986308d4246d2f0b270aa037aa8932e
#
_entry.id   c986308d4246d2f0b270aa037aa8932e
#
_cell.length_a   1.000
_cell.length_b   1.000
_cell.length_c   1.000
_cell.angle_alpha   90.00
_cell.angle_beta   90.00
_cell.angle_gamma   90.00
#
_symmetry.space_group_name_H-M   'P 1'
#
loop_
_entity.id
_entity.type
_entity.pdbx_description
1 polymer ?
#
loop_
_entity_poly.entity_id
_entity_poly.type
_entity_poly.pdbx_seq_one_letter_code
_entity_poly.pdbx_strand_id
1 'polypeptide(L)'
;MGTSVVIGADRGIGAALVDVYLERGDDAVAVCLESGDTWVERGARAIGHIDVTDDAAVARLAAALGDAPVDTLVHVAGTAAFSRWGRFDFDRMFEHYSLNALGPLRVVSALADNLREGSRVGIVTSRMGSIGDNGSGGMYSYRMSKAAANMLGVNLHHELSPRGVRVVLLHPGTVATQMTKGAPGWDGFTKPAESAAGLAAQLDRLGPGSPVEFRHQDGTLLPW
;
A
#
# COMPACT_ATOMS: atom_id res chain seq x y z
N MET A 1 19.50 8.45 4.94
CA MET A 1 18.29 9.28 5.16
C MET A 1 17.66 9.51 3.81
N GLY A 2 16.47 9.03 3.61
CA GLY A 2 15.70 9.20 2.37
C GLY A 2 14.31 9.70 2.69
N THR A 3 13.54 10.11 1.66
CA THR A 3 12.13 10.49 1.82
C THR A 3 11.25 9.27 1.64
N SER A 4 10.51 8.90 2.69
CA SER A 4 9.61 7.75 2.72
C SER A 4 8.15 8.20 2.85
N VAL A 5 7.37 8.00 1.79
CA VAL A 5 5.95 8.41 1.71
C VAL A 5 5.04 7.21 1.95
N VAL A 6 4.17 7.30 2.95
CA VAL A 6 3.21 6.25 3.30
C VAL A 6 1.79 6.73 3.07
N ILE A 7 1.07 6.10 2.12
CA ILE A 7 -0.32 6.42 1.78
C ILE A 7 -1.27 5.56 2.61
N GLY A 8 -2.17 6.19 3.36
CA GLY A 8 -3.07 5.53 4.31
C GLY A 8 -2.44 5.35 5.68
N ALA A 9 -1.78 6.41 6.16
CA ALA A 9 -1.03 6.46 7.41
C ALA A 9 -1.90 6.69 8.66
N ASP A 10 -3.22 6.79 8.52
CA ASP A 10 -4.13 7.12 9.64
C ASP A 10 -4.08 6.10 10.77
N ARG A 11 -3.88 4.81 10.46
CA ARG A 11 -3.92 3.72 11.45
C ARG A 11 -3.30 2.42 10.93
N GLY A 12 -3.23 1.43 11.82
CA GLY A 12 -2.89 0.05 11.48
C GLY A 12 -1.50 -0.08 10.86
N ILE A 13 -1.39 -0.76 9.72
CA ILE A 13 -0.11 -1.03 9.05
C ILE A 13 0.53 0.27 8.54
N GLY A 14 -0.26 1.20 7.99
CA GLY A 14 0.26 2.47 7.48
C GLY A 14 0.87 3.32 8.60
N ALA A 15 0.17 3.44 9.72
CA ALA A 15 0.71 4.10 10.90
C ALA A 15 2.02 3.46 11.38
N ALA A 16 2.05 2.13 11.48
CA ALA A 16 3.24 1.42 11.91
C ALA A 16 4.42 1.55 10.92
N LEU A 17 4.16 1.70 9.62
CA LEU A 17 5.22 1.98 8.63
C LEU A 17 5.82 3.37 8.80
N VAL A 18 5.01 4.39 9.11
CA VAL A 18 5.54 5.73 9.42
C VAL A 18 6.48 5.65 10.63
N ASP A 19 6.09 4.90 11.68
CA ASP A 19 6.96 4.69 12.84
C ASP A 19 8.30 4.03 12.46
N VAL A 20 8.27 2.99 11.63
CA VAL A 20 9.48 2.30 11.16
C VAL A 20 10.41 3.27 10.42
N TYR A 21 9.89 4.16 9.57
CA TYR A 21 10.71 5.11 8.83
C TYR A 21 11.24 6.24 9.71
N LEU A 22 10.45 6.73 10.68
CA LEU A 22 10.94 7.68 11.69
C LEU A 22 12.07 7.10 12.55
N GLU A 23 11.94 5.87 13.03
CA GLU A 23 12.97 5.16 13.80
C GLU A 23 14.28 4.97 13.02
N ARG A 24 14.19 4.87 11.68
CA ARG A 24 15.36 4.80 10.77
C ARG A 24 16.00 6.17 10.50
N GLY A 25 15.36 7.25 10.92
CA GLY A 25 15.80 8.62 10.67
C GLY A 25 15.50 9.11 9.25
N ASP A 26 14.51 8.52 8.56
CA ASP A 26 14.03 9.01 7.27
C ASP A 26 13.15 10.25 7.43
N ASP A 27 13.07 11.08 6.36
CA ASP A 27 12.02 12.09 6.21
C ASP A 27 10.70 11.36 5.90
N ALA A 28 10.00 10.97 6.97
CA ALA A 28 8.76 10.22 6.86
C ALA A 28 7.58 11.15 6.57
N VAL A 29 6.87 10.89 5.46
CA VAL A 29 5.68 11.63 5.05
C VAL A 29 4.45 10.74 5.24
N ALA A 30 3.62 11.09 6.23
CA ALA A 30 2.35 10.43 6.51
C ALA A 30 1.23 11.05 5.67
N VAL A 31 0.71 10.31 4.70
CA VAL A 31 -0.43 10.74 3.90
C VAL A 31 -1.71 10.11 4.46
N CYS A 32 -2.63 10.97 4.94
CA CYS A 32 -3.79 10.59 5.73
C CYS A 32 -5.10 10.98 5.04
N LEU A 33 -6.13 10.18 5.25
CA LEU A 33 -7.51 10.55 4.91
C LEU A 33 -8.03 11.61 5.90
N GLU A 34 -7.63 11.53 7.17
CA GLU A 34 -7.91 12.49 8.22
C GLU A 34 -6.87 13.64 8.22
N SER A 35 -6.84 14.49 9.24
CA SER A 35 -5.93 15.66 9.27
C SER A 35 -4.44 15.28 9.31
N GLY A 36 -4.11 14.20 9.99
CA GLY A 36 -2.72 13.77 10.18
C GLY A 36 -1.94 14.53 11.26
N ASP A 37 -2.60 15.41 12.03
CA ASP A 37 -1.95 16.29 13.04
C ASP A 37 -1.09 15.52 14.05
N THR A 38 -1.53 14.34 14.47
CA THR A 38 -0.78 13.48 15.40
C THR A 38 0.60 13.07 14.86
N TRP A 39 0.79 13.04 13.53
CA TRP A 39 2.07 12.73 12.92
C TRP A 39 3.06 13.87 13.01
N VAL A 40 2.58 15.13 12.91
CA VAL A 40 3.42 16.32 13.08
C VAL A 40 4.01 16.35 14.49
N GLU A 41 3.20 16.06 15.50
CA GLU A 41 3.66 15.98 16.91
C GLU A 41 4.71 14.88 17.13
N ARG A 42 4.70 13.83 16.28
CA ARG A 42 5.64 12.70 16.32
C ARG A 42 6.87 12.90 15.43
N GLY A 43 6.99 14.04 14.75
CA GLY A 43 8.16 14.40 13.95
C GLY A 43 8.10 13.94 12.49
N ALA A 44 6.96 13.42 12.00
CA ALA A 44 6.73 13.17 10.57
C ALA A 44 6.15 14.41 9.89
N ARG A 45 6.36 14.52 8.57
CA ARG A 45 5.55 15.41 7.75
C ARG A 45 4.17 14.78 7.57
N ALA A 46 3.09 15.56 7.68
CA ALA A 46 1.74 15.07 7.45
C ALA A 46 1.09 15.80 6.27
N ILE A 47 0.42 15.03 5.41
CA ILE A 47 -0.44 15.56 4.34
C ILE A 47 -1.82 14.93 4.55
N GLY A 48 -2.71 15.70 5.16
CA GLY A 48 -4.07 15.26 5.51
C GLY A 48 -5.08 15.51 4.42
N HIS A 49 -6.29 14.93 4.62
CA HIS A 49 -7.46 15.09 3.75
C HIS A 49 -7.21 14.62 2.31
N ILE A 50 -6.46 13.51 2.18
CA ILE A 50 -6.16 12.88 0.90
C ILE A 50 -6.98 11.61 0.75
N ASP A 51 -8.10 11.72 0.05
CA ASP A 51 -8.83 10.57 -0.47
C ASP A 51 -8.21 10.15 -1.82
N VAL A 52 -7.61 8.98 -1.86
CA VAL A 52 -6.97 8.46 -3.07
C VAL A 52 -7.97 8.06 -4.17
N THR A 53 -9.26 8.13 -3.91
CA THR A 53 -10.32 7.94 -4.92
C THR A 53 -10.73 9.25 -5.60
N ASP A 54 -10.27 10.39 -5.07
CA ASP A 54 -10.52 11.74 -5.59
C ASP A 54 -9.28 12.31 -6.30
N ASP A 55 -9.39 12.56 -7.59
CA ASP A 55 -8.30 13.09 -8.41
C ASP A 55 -7.82 14.47 -7.93
N ALA A 56 -8.74 15.31 -7.40
CA ALA A 56 -8.38 16.62 -6.86
C ALA A 56 -7.57 16.48 -5.54
N ALA A 57 -7.92 15.52 -4.69
CA ALA A 57 -7.15 15.24 -3.48
C ALA A 57 -5.75 14.72 -3.82
N VAL A 58 -5.63 13.83 -4.80
CA VAL A 58 -4.34 13.32 -5.26
C VAL A 58 -3.49 14.42 -5.90
N ALA A 59 -4.09 15.36 -6.64
CA ALA A 59 -3.38 16.54 -7.16
C ALA A 59 -2.86 17.44 -6.03
N ARG A 60 -3.62 17.60 -4.93
CA ARG A 60 -3.14 18.33 -3.74
C ARG A 60 -1.96 17.61 -3.06
N LEU A 61 -1.96 16.28 -3.02
CA LEU A 61 -0.82 15.50 -2.53
C LEU A 61 0.44 15.79 -3.35
N ALA A 62 0.36 15.73 -4.67
CA ALA A 62 1.50 16.03 -5.56
C ALA A 62 1.99 17.47 -5.37
N ALA A 63 1.08 18.45 -5.30
CA ALA A 63 1.42 19.84 -5.05
C ALA A 63 2.11 20.05 -3.68
N ALA A 64 1.67 19.35 -2.63
CA ALA A 64 2.25 19.44 -1.29
C ALA A 64 3.65 18.81 -1.20
N LEU A 65 3.96 17.80 -2.01
CA LEU A 65 5.29 17.22 -2.13
C LEU A 65 6.22 18.09 -3.02
N GLY A 66 5.65 18.81 -4.00
CA GLY A 66 6.42 19.57 -4.97
C GLY A 66 7.41 18.67 -5.72
N ASP A 67 8.62 19.18 -5.96
CA ASP A 67 9.68 18.45 -6.67
C ASP A 67 10.56 17.57 -5.76
N ALA A 68 10.16 17.39 -4.51
CA ALA A 68 10.94 16.59 -3.55
C ALA A 68 11.10 15.14 -4.05
N PRO A 69 12.32 14.58 -4.10
CA PRO A 69 12.51 13.20 -4.48
C PRO A 69 11.88 12.26 -3.44
N VAL A 70 11.28 11.18 -3.91
CA VAL A 70 10.69 10.13 -3.09
C VAL A 70 11.52 8.86 -3.26
N ASP A 71 12.22 8.45 -2.21
CA ASP A 71 13.05 7.23 -2.22
C ASP A 71 12.20 5.98 -2.01
N THR A 72 11.17 6.08 -1.16
CA THR A 72 10.25 4.98 -0.90
C THR A 72 8.80 5.48 -0.89
N LEU A 73 7.96 4.88 -1.71
CA LEU A 73 6.51 5.10 -1.73
C LEU A 73 5.80 3.80 -1.35
N VAL A 74 5.03 3.82 -0.26
CA VAL A 74 4.25 2.64 0.15
C VAL A 74 2.77 2.98 0.14
N HIS A 75 2.01 2.31 -0.73
CA HIS A 75 0.55 2.46 -0.77
C HIS A 75 -0.11 1.38 0.08
N VAL A 76 -0.66 1.79 1.23
CA VAL A 76 -1.32 0.92 2.20
C VAL A 76 -2.84 1.10 2.20
N ALA A 77 -3.32 2.27 1.78
CA ALA A 77 -4.74 2.58 1.77
C ALA A 77 -5.56 1.49 1.06
N GLY A 78 -6.60 1.03 1.70
CA GLY A 78 -7.44 -0.03 1.17
C GLY A 78 -8.54 -0.44 2.15
N THR A 79 -9.54 -1.14 1.62
CA THR A 79 -10.68 -1.64 2.38
C THR A 79 -11.01 -3.07 2.00
N ALA A 80 -11.77 -3.75 2.87
CA ALA A 80 -12.30 -5.08 2.64
C ALA A 80 -13.76 -5.14 3.09
N ALA A 81 -14.59 -5.88 2.36
CA ALA A 81 -15.92 -6.25 2.82
C ALA A 81 -16.27 -7.68 2.39
N PHE A 82 -17.09 -8.31 3.19
CA PHE A 82 -17.60 -9.63 2.89
C PHE A 82 -18.61 -9.56 1.74
N SER A 83 -18.43 -10.43 0.76
CA SER A 83 -19.44 -10.71 -0.26
C SER A 83 -19.63 -12.22 -0.39
N ARG A 84 -20.87 -12.64 -0.56
CA ARG A 84 -21.24 -14.05 -0.73
C ARG A 84 -21.91 -14.25 -2.07
N TRP A 85 -21.81 -15.45 -2.62
CA TRP A 85 -22.53 -15.84 -3.81
C TRP A 85 -24.04 -15.52 -3.71
N GLY A 86 -24.56 -14.89 -4.76
CA GLY A 86 -25.97 -14.49 -4.83
C GLY A 86 -26.37 -13.24 -4.02
N ARG A 87 -25.41 -12.59 -3.32
CA ARG A 87 -25.64 -11.34 -2.60
C ARG A 87 -24.53 -10.36 -2.90
N PHE A 88 -24.65 -9.68 -4.04
CA PHE A 88 -23.69 -8.72 -4.52
C PHE A 88 -24.25 -7.30 -4.42
N ASP A 89 -23.45 -6.41 -3.88
CA ASP A 89 -23.60 -4.96 -3.92
C ASP A 89 -22.57 -4.44 -4.93
N PHE A 90 -23.00 -4.17 -6.16
CA PHE A 90 -22.10 -3.79 -7.24
C PHE A 90 -21.55 -2.39 -7.03
N ASP A 91 -22.30 -1.45 -6.44
CA ASP A 91 -21.80 -0.10 -6.15
C ASP A 91 -20.63 -0.17 -5.16
N ARG A 92 -20.79 -0.94 -4.10
CA ARG A 92 -19.72 -1.18 -3.13
C ARG A 92 -18.53 -1.94 -3.75
N MET A 93 -18.75 -2.79 -4.72
CA MET A 93 -17.66 -3.44 -5.47
C MET A 93 -16.87 -2.42 -6.29
N PHE A 94 -17.52 -1.43 -6.91
CA PHE A 94 -16.86 -0.34 -7.59
C PHE A 94 -16.07 0.56 -6.63
N GLU A 95 -16.59 0.87 -5.45
CA GLU A 95 -15.87 1.59 -4.40
C GLU A 95 -14.58 0.86 -4.00
N HIS A 96 -14.66 -0.46 -3.77
CA HIS A 96 -13.48 -1.26 -3.45
C HIS A 96 -12.46 -1.27 -4.59
N TYR A 97 -12.91 -1.37 -5.83
CA TYR A 97 -12.04 -1.34 -6.99
C TYR A 97 -11.37 0.04 -7.11
N SER A 98 -12.14 1.12 -6.94
CA SER A 98 -11.62 2.49 -6.99
C SER A 98 -10.55 2.72 -5.93
N LEU A 99 -10.77 2.28 -4.68
CA LEU A 99 -9.82 2.46 -3.61
C LEU A 99 -8.62 1.52 -3.72
N ASN A 100 -8.86 0.21 -3.87
CA ASN A 100 -7.80 -0.81 -3.75
C ASN A 100 -6.94 -0.96 -5.01
N ALA A 101 -7.46 -0.64 -6.20
CA ALA A 101 -6.78 -0.81 -7.48
C ALA A 101 -6.49 0.52 -8.18
N LEU A 102 -7.47 1.40 -8.33
CA LEU A 102 -7.27 2.69 -9.00
C LEU A 102 -6.59 3.72 -8.07
N GLY A 103 -6.79 3.65 -6.75
CA GLY A 103 -6.13 4.53 -5.79
C GLY A 103 -4.60 4.50 -5.92
N PRO A 104 -3.94 3.33 -5.83
CA PRO A 104 -2.49 3.27 -6.04
C PRO A 104 -2.06 3.71 -7.45
N LEU A 105 -2.86 3.47 -8.50
CA LEU A 105 -2.55 3.98 -9.85
C LEU A 105 -2.55 5.51 -9.87
N ARG A 106 -3.59 6.16 -9.32
CA ARG A 106 -3.68 7.62 -9.23
C ARG A 106 -2.47 8.22 -8.52
N VAL A 107 -2.14 7.68 -7.34
CA VAL A 107 -1.03 8.18 -6.53
C VAL A 107 0.31 8.02 -7.24
N VAL A 108 0.61 6.83 -7.77
CA VAL A 108 1.89 6.59 -8.47
C VAL A 108 2.00 7.44 -9.72
N SER A 109 0.90 7.62 -10.47
CA SER A 109 0.89 8.50 -11.65
C SER A 109 1.13 9.96 -11.28
N ALA A 110 0.49 10.46 -10.22
CA ALA A 110 0.65 11.84 -9.78
C ALA A 110 2.05 12.15 -9.21
N LEU A 111 2.71 11.14 -8.64
CA LEU A 111 4.05 11.26 -8.06
C LEU A 111 5.15 10.72 -8.99
N ALA A 112 4.84 10.44 -10.26
CA ALA A 112 5.78 9.81 -11.17
C ALA A 112 7.09 10.62 -11.34
N ASP A 113 7.02 11.93 -11.31
CA ASP A 113 8.19 12.82 -11.45
C ASP A 113 9.01 12.94 -10.14
N ASN A 114 8.42 12.59 -9.01
CA ASN A 114 9.14 12.48 -7.73
C ASN A 114 9.92 11.17 -7.61
N LEU A 115 9.51 10.13 -8.36
CA LEU A 115 10.19 8.83 -8.40
C LEU A 115 11.41 8.90 -9.33
N ARG A 116 12.58 8.58 -8.81
CA ARG A 116 13.87 8.68 -9.51
C ARG A 116 14.57 7.32 -9.56
N GLU A 117 15.69 7.24 -10.25
CA GLU A 117 16.53 6.05 -10.20
C GLU A 117 16.86 5.67 -8.74
N GLY A 118 16.61 4.42 -8.40
CA GLY A 118 16.75 3.88 -7.06
C GLY A 118 15.49 3.95 -6.20
N SER A 119 14.46 4.72 -6.58
CA SER A 119 13.17 4.76 -5.86
C SER A 119 12.50 3.37 -5.83
N ARG A 120 11.78 3.13 -4.74
CA ARG A 120 11.07 1.87 -4.48
C ARG A 120 9.59 2.14 -4.25
N VAL A 121 8.74 1.39 -4.94
CA VAL A 121 7.28 1.48 -4.82
C VAL A 121 6.76 0.16 -4.29
N GLY A 122 6.13 0.19 -3.12
CA GLY A 122 5.42 -0.92 -2.52
C GLY A 122 3.90 -0.73 -2.60
N ILE A 123 3.19 -1.69 -3.17
CA ILE A 123 1.73 -1.70 -3.16
C ILE A 123 1.28 -2.81 -2.21
N VAL A 124 0.62 -2.43 -1.12
CA VAL A 124 0.06 -3.40 -0.18
C VAL A 124 -1.21 -4.00 -0.78
N THR A 125 -1.07 -5.24 -1.19
CA THR A 125 -2.13 -6.07 -1.73
C THR A 125 -2.52 -7.17 -0.72
N SER A 126 -2.94 -8.32 -1.17
CA SER A 126 -3.31 -9.44 -0.32
C SER A 126 -3.10 -10.77 -1.03
N ARG A 127 -2.70 -11.81 -0.29
CA ARG A 127 -2.75 -13.20 -0.75
C ARG A 127 -4.10 -13.57 -1.36
N MET A 128 -5.18 -12.93 -0.89
CA MET A 128 -6.51 -13.09 -1.47
C MET A 128 -6.63 -12.53 -2.90
N GLY A 129 -5.68 -11.72 -3.38
CA GLY A 129 -5.56 -11.29 -4.78
C GLY A 129 -4.84 -12.29 -5.69
N SER A 130 -4.25 -13.35 -5.12
CA SER A 130 -3.66 -14.44 -5.90
C SER A 130 -4.74 -15.29 -6.58
N ILE A 131 -4.63 -15.48 -7.87
CA ILE A 131 -5.51 -16.38 -8.63
C ILE A 131 -5.07 -17.84 -8.40
N GLY A 132 -3.74 -18.08 -8.41
CA GLY A 132 -3.17 -19.41 -8.23
C GLY A 132 -3.36 -19.99 -6.82
N ASP A 133 -3.50 -19.14 -5.81
CA ASP A 133 -3.68 -19.54 -4.40
C ASP A 133 -5.16 -19.48 -3.93
N ASN A 134 -6.11 -19.27 -4.86
CA ASN A 134 -7.52 -19.18 -4.54
C ASN A 134 -8.20 -20.55 -4.48
N GLY A 135 -8.00 -21.29 -3.40
CA GLY A 135 -8.66 -22.57 -3.14
C GLY A 135 -10.03 -22.48 -2.45
N SER A 136 -10.46 -21.31 -1.98
CA SER A 136 -11.66 -21.17 -1.14
C SER A 136 -12.81 -20.36 -1.75
N GLY A 137 -12.54 -19.54 -2.78
CA GLY A 137 -13.55 -18.62 -3.34
C GLY A 137 -14.02 -17.56 -2.36
N GLY A 138 -15.23 -17.02 -2.56
CA GLY A 138 -15.84 -15.97 -1.71
C GLY A 138 -15.10 -14.62 -1.79
N MET A 139 -15.52 -13.66 -0.98
CA MET A 139 -14.89 -12.34 -0.88
C MET A 139 -14.68 -11.65 -2.25
N TYR A 140 -15.65 -11.81 -3.16
CA TYR A 140 -15.53 -11.43 -4.59
C TYR A 140 -14.97 -10.02 -4.79
N SER A 141 -15.59 -9.04 -4.17
CA SER A 141 -15.19 -7.63 -4.28
C SER A 141 -13.72 -7.43 -3.88
N TYR A 142 -13.34 -7.97 -2.73
CA TYR A 142 -11.98 -7.82 -2.21
C TYR A 142 -10.96 -8.57 -3.05
N ARG A 143 -11.19 -9.86 -3.36
CA ARG A 143 -10.28 -10.66 -4.18
C ARG A 143 -10.07 -10.03 -5.55
N MET A 144 -11.16 -9.65 -6.23
CA MET A 144 -11.08 -9.04 -7.57
C MET A 144 -10.31 -7.71 -7.53
N SER A 145 -10.56 -6.84 -6.53
CA SER A 145 -9.83 -5.58 -6.41
C SER A 145 -8.33 -5.79 -6.09
N LYS A 146 -7.98 -6.80 -5.29
CA LYS A 146 -6.58 -7.11 -4.98
C LYS A 146 -5.86 -7.85 -6.12
N ALA A 147 -6.56 -8.64 -6.92
CA ALA A 147 -6.03 -9.19 -8.18
C ALA A 147 -5.75 -8.06 -9.20
N ALA A 148 -6.64 -7.08 -9.29
CA ALA A 148 -6.41 -5.89 -10.11
C ALA A 148 -5.22 -5.06 -9.60
N ALA A 149 -5.04 -4.92 -8.29
CA ALA A 149 -3.85 -4.28 -7.71
C ALA A 149 -2.55 -5.05 -8.03
N ASN A 150 -2.61 -6.39 -8.06
CA ASN A 150 -1.48 -7.22 -8.48
C ASN A 150 -1.12 -6.95 -9.96
N MET A 151 -2.11 -6.93 -10.84
CA MET A 151 -1.90 -6.59 -12.26
C MET A 151 -1.36 -5.17 -12.43
N LEU A 152 -1.88 -4.21 -11.67
CA LEU A 152 -1.36 -2.84 -11.67
C LEU A 152 0.14 -2.82 -11.33
N GLY A 153 0.56 -3.52 -10.28
CA GLY A 153 1.96 -3.54 -9.87
C GLY A 153 2.88 -4.13 -10.95
N VAL A 154 2.43 -5.15 -11.67
CA VAL A 154 3.17 -5.70 -12.82
C VAL A 154 3.31 -4.65 -13.93
N ASN A 155 2.22 -3.95 -14.28
CA ASN A 155 2.25 -2.90 -15.29
C ASN A 155 3.18 -1.75 -14.87
N LEU A 156 3.06 -1.28 -13.63
CA LEU A 156 3.94 -0.22 -13.10
C LEU A 156 5.42 -0.63 -13.12
N HIS A 157 5.73 -1.90 -12.86
CA HIS A 157 7.10 -2.38 -13.00
C HIS A 157 7.62 -2.22 -14.43
N HIS A 158 6.84 -2.62 -15.43
CA HIS A 158 7.25 -2.47 -16.83
C HIS A 158 7.43 -1.02 -17.24
N GLU A 159 6.59 -0.11 -16.77
CA GLU A 159 6.67 1.32 -17.09
C GLU A 159 7.81 2.03 -16.34
N LEU A 160 8.07 1.67 -15.10
CA LEU A 160 8.97 2.41 -14.23
C LEU A 160 10.39 1.82 -14.14
N SER A 161 10.57 0.52 -14.39
CA SER A 161 11.88 -0.13 -14.31
C SER A 161 12.92 0.44 -15.30
N PRO A 162 12.55 0.89 -16.54
CA PRO A 162 13.49 1.57 -17.41
C PRO A 162 14.03 2.90 -16.84
N ARG A 163 13.28 3.52 -15.91
CA ARG A 163 13.70 4.73 -15.18
C ARG A 163 14.48 4.41 -13.90
N GLY A 164 14.79 3.16 -13.65
CA GLY A 164 15.49 2.73 -12.44
C GLY A 164 14.61 2.63 -11.18
N VAL A 165 13.29 2.79 -11.27
CA VAL A 165 12.35 2.62 -10.16
C VAL A 165 11.99 1.15 -9.98
N ARG A 166 11.89 0.69 -8.75
CA ARG A 166 11.55 -0.71 -8.40
C ARG A 166 10.15 -0.82 -7.84
N VAL A 167 9.42 -1.86 -8.23
CA VAL A 167 8.05 -2.10 -7.78
C VAL A 167 7.94 -3.48 -7.15
N VAL A 168 7.26 -3.57 -6.00
CA VAL A 168 6.94 -4.83 -5.32
C VAL A 168 5.50 -4.83 -4.84
N LEU A 169 4.87 -6.00 -4.93
CA LEU A 169 3.55 -6.26 -4.39
C LEU A 169 3.68 -6.98 -3.06
N LEU A 170 2.99 -6.48 -2.04
CA LEU A 170 3.23 -6.86 -0.67
C LEU A 170 1.95 -7.39 -0.02
N HIS A 171 2.03 -8.60 0.54
CA HIS A 171 1.01 -9.15 1.43
C HIS A 171 1.47 -8.96 2.89
N PRO A 172 0.70 -8.23 3.70
CA PRO A 172 1.11 -7.91 5.07
C PRO A 172 0.93 -9.06 6.08
N GLY A 173 0.40 -10.20 5.65
CA GLY A 173 -0.10 -11.24 6.53
C GLY A 173 -1.54 -10.95 7.00
N THR A 174 -2.01 -11.77 7.94
CA THR A 174 -3.28 -11.51 8.63
C THR A 174 -2.97 -10.65 9.85
N VAL A 175 -3.23 -9.35 9.75
CA VAL A 175 -2.78 -8.35 10.73
C VAL A 175 -3.92 -7.89 11.62
N ALA A 176 -3.66 -7.78 12.92
CA ALA A 176 -4.62 -7.29 13.93
C ALA A 176 -4.83 -5.78 13.78
N THR A 177 -5.75 -5.40 12.90
CA THR A 177 -6.13 -4.02 12.61
C THR A 177 -7.64 -3.81 12.78
N GLN A 178 -8.10 -2.57 12.63
CA GLN A 178 -9.54 -2.29 12.61
C GLN A 178 -10.28 -3.05 11.50
N MET A 179 -9.63 -3.30 10.36
CA MET A 179 -10.19 -4.05 9.22
C MET A 179 -10.50 -5.52 9.58
N THR A 180 -9.70 -6.12 10.44
CA THR A 180 -9.80 -7.55 10.83
C THR A 180 -10.42 -7.75 12.19
N LYS A 181 -10.78 -6.65 12.90
CA LYS A 181 -11.32 -6.70 14.26
C LYS A 181 -12.59 -7.56 14.32
N GLY A 182 -12.60 -8.48 15.26
CA GLY A 182 -13.72 -9.42 15.45
C GLY A 182 -13.66 -10.67 14.54
N ALA A 183 -12.65 -10.81 13.70
CA ALA A 183 -12.43 -12.06 12.96
C ALA A 183 -11.99 -13.19 13.92
N PRO A 184 -12.40 -14.45 13.66
CA PRO A 184 -11.95 -15.58 14.46
C PRO A 184 -10.43 -15.66 14.52
N GLY A 185 -9.86 -15.86 15.71
CA GLY A 185 -8.42 -15.94 15.92
C GLY A 185 -7.68 -14.60 15.92
N TRP A 186 -8.40 -13.48 16.04
CA TRP A 186 -7.83 -12.12 15.96
C TRP A 186 -6.66 -11.90 16.94
N ASP A 187 -6.71 -12.47 18.14
CA ASP A 187 -5.65 -12.34 19.16
C ASP A 187 -4.32 -12.99 18.74
N GLY A 188 -4.35 -13.94 17.79
CA GLY A 188 -3.19 -14.58 17.21
C GLY A 188 -2.70 -13.95 15.91
N PHE A 189 -3.32 -12.87 15.45
CA PHE A 189 -2.90 -12.20 14.22
C PHE A 189 -1.59 -11.42 14.42
N THR A 190 -0.82 -11.29 13.35
CA THR A 190 0.40 -10.47 13.32
C THR A 190 0.12 -9.05 13.81
N LYS A 191 0.99 -8.51 14.64
CA LYS A 191 0.86 -7.10 15.08
C LYS A 191 1.20 -6.14 13.94
N PRO A 192 0.55 -4.95 13.87
CA PRO A 192 0.86 -3.95 12.84
C PRO A 192 2.36 -3.60 12.75
N ALA A 193 3.03 -3.44 13.89
CA ALA A 193 4.46 -3.12 13.92
C ALA A 193 5.35 -4.22 13.32
N GLU A 194 5.04 -5.50 13.61
CA GLU A 194 5.76 -6.63 13.04
C GLU A 194 5.55 -6.71 11.51
N SER A 195 4.30 -6.58 11.06
CA SER A 195 3.99 -6.55 9.64
C SER A 195 4.69 -5.38 8.93
N ALA A 196 4.67 -4.18 9.50
CA ALA A 196 5.30 -2.99 8.94
C ALA A 196 6.82 -3.16 8.81
N ALA A 197 7.49 -3.69 9.84
CA ALA A 197 8.91 -3.97 9.80
C ALA A 197 9.25 -4.98 8.68
N GLY A 198 8.43 -6.03 8.52
CA GLY A 198 8.58 -7.00 7.46
C GLY A 198 8.39 -6.40 6.06
N LEU A 199 7.35 -5.58 5.86
CA LEU A 199 7.09 -4.90 4.59
C LEU A 199 8.23 -3.96 4.20
N ALA A 200 8.73 -3.16 5.16
CA ALA A 200 9.86 -2.28 4.94
C ALA A 200 11.13 -3.07 4.57
N ALA A 201 11.38 -4.20 5.22
CA ALA A 201 12.50 -5.08 4.87
C ALA A 201 12.38 -5.65 3.45
N GLN A 202 11.16 -5.93 2.95
CA GLN A 202 11.00 -6.38 1.56
C GLN A 202 11.29 -5.25 0.55
N LEU A 203 10.94 -4.01 0.86
CA LEU A 203 11.32 -2.85 0.05
C LEU A 203 12.84 -2.64 0.02
N ASP A 204 13.52 -2.79 1.16
CA ASP A 204 14.98 -2.64 1.25
C ASP A 204 15.75 -3.64 0.41
N ARG A 205 15.18 -4.82 0.16
CA ARG A 205 15.80 -5.87 -0.67
C ARG A 205 15.82 -5.53 -2.17
N LEU A 206 15.00 -4.56 -2.60
CA LEU A 206 14.93 -4.18 -4.01
C LEU A 206 16.20 -3.45 -4.44
N GLY A 207 16.89 -4.03 -5.42
CA GLY A 207 18.09 -3.48 -6.04
C GLY A 207 17.97 -3.34 -7.57
N PRO A 208 19.02 -2.86 -8.23
CA PRO A 208 19.04 -2.79 -9.68
C PRO A 208 18.74 -4.16 -10.32
N GLY A 209 17.78 -4.18 -11.27
CA GLY A 209 17.39 -5.41 -11.96
C GLY A 209 16.45 -6.34 -11.17
N SER A 210 15.99 -5.96 -9.97
CA SER A 210 14.98 -6.76 -9.25
C SER A 210 13.75 -6.97 -10.13
N PRO A 211 13.27 -8.22 -10.30
CA PRO A 211 12.01 -8.48 -10.99
C PRO A 211 10.83 -7.98 -10.16
N VAL A 212 9.67 -7.84 -10.80
CA VAL A 212 8.43 -7.64 -10.04
C VAL A 212 8.07 -8.93 -9.32
N GLU A 213 7.79 -8.83 -8.05
CA GLU A 213 7.47 -9.97 -7.19
C GLU A 213 6.24 -9.69 -6.33
N PHE A 214 5.53 -10.74 -5.98
CA PHE A 214 4.49 -10.71 -4.98
C PHE A 214 4.99 -11.43 -3.73
N ARG A 215 5.22 -10.65 -2.66
CA ARG A 215 5.87 -11.12 -1.43
C ARG A 215 4.99 -11.00 -0.21
N HIS A 216 5.05 -12.00 0.63
CA HIS A 216 4.60 -11.91 2.01
C HIS A 216 5.61 -11.08 2.84
N GLN A 217 5.15 -10.45 3.92
CA GLN A 217 5.99 -9.63 4.80
C GLN A 217 7.22 -10.38 5.39
N ASP A 218 7.16 -11.70 5.50
CA ASP A 218 8.29 -12.54 5.96
C ASP A 218 9.31 -12.86 4.86
N GLY A 219 9.07 -12.40 3.62
CA GLY A 219 9.93 -12.61 2.47
C GLY A 219 9.56 -13.80 1.58
N THR A 220 8.54 -14.57 1.94
CA THR A 220 8.04 -15.68 1.11
C THR A 220 7.45 -15.14 -0.19
N LEU A 221 7.82 -15.75 -1.33
CA LEU A 221 7.20 -15.47 -2.61
C LEU A 221 5.79 -16.09 -2.67
N LEU A 222 4.85 -15.31 -3.14
CA LEU A 222 3.46 -15.75 -3.33
C LEU A 222 3.17 -15.98 -4.81
N PRO A 223 2.32 -16.96 -5.16
CA PRO A 223 1.86 -17.12 -6.54
C PRO A 223 0.92 -15.98 -6.93
N TRP A 224 0.89 -15.70 -8.22
CA TRP A 224 0.01 -14.68 -8.81
C TRP A 224 -1.47 -15.09 -8.82
#